data_ff45bd303c157fd7f45ca80191a2d451
#
_entry.id   ff45bd303c157fd7f45ca80191a2d451
#
_cell.length_a   1.000
_cell.length_b   1.000
_cell.length_c   1.000
_cell.angle_alpha   90.00
_cell.angle_beta   90.00
_cell.angle_gamma   90.00
#
_symmetry.space_group_name_H-M   'P 1'
#
loop_
_entity.id
_entity.type
_entity.pdbx_description
1 polymer ?
#
loop_
_entity_poly.entity_id
_entity_poly.type
_entity_poly.pdbx_seq_one_letter_code
_entity_poly.pdbx_strand_id
1 'polypeptide(L)'
;VTAETDYYQDYQDGKDIALGDLTINKTVYPEAQLLKPSELTAAIITAGGLIFVDNSDAADLSFTISGASINMGDIVLIGRYPERAQATISGPELRCKYNAAFKNLHIAASGNYNLFTTTNATYDPTLHVEDCTVDAAYNVVYDSHNTQNFKSVYFGNSIVKMTVAKKPFYSTKAKDAHTQQLIRLDNNVFYAETPLQNYLINCGDRSQAFQTTRLQVEVTNNTIYNIYQPNIMIRAYVLAGLTVTKNVGYYTGVTAKNYLTGVYDTAGFTADKAEVTYNYLYTAPVSDTNFWSAKHTGSYTPANNQMGDGVEAPFSSMDAAKGYFPVDASVVKTGAGATYGTKAWFKAE
;
A
#
# COMPACT_ATOMS: atom_id res chain seq x y z
N VAL A 1 -21.08 26.96 -1.77
CA VAL A 1 -20.41 26.11 -0.77
C VAL A 1 -20.89 24.69 -1.04
N THR A 2 -20.02 23.82 -1.56
CA THR A 2 -20.30 22.40 -1.65
C THR A 2 -20.45 21.86 -0.24
N ALA A 3 -21.50 21.05 0.02
CA ALA A 3 -21.68 20.39 1.31
C ALA A 3 -20.45 19.51 1.57
N GLU A 4 -19.95 19.51 2.81
CA GLU A 4 -18.90 18.61 3.26
C GLU A 4 -19.34 17.15 3.12
N THR A 5 -18.47 16.27 2.68
CA THR A 5 -18.78 14.84 2.61
C THR A 5 -18.84 14.26 4.02
N ASP A 6 -19.90 13.53 4.30
CA ASP A 6 -20.12 12.82 5.57
C ASP A 6 -20.43 11.35 5.27
N TYR A 7 -19.41 10.48 5.36
CA TYR A 7 -19.58 9.06 5.04
C TYR A 7 -20.59 8.35 5.94
N TYR A 8 -20.73 8.77 7.21
CA TYR A 8 -21.75 8.19 8.07
C TYR A 8 -23.15 8.59 7.64
N GLN A 9 -23.37 9.87 7.26
CA GLN A 9 -24.66 10.32 6.75
C GLN A 9 -24.97 9.67 5.39
N ASP A 10 -24.01 9.54 4.50
CA ASP A 10 -24.17 8.85 3.23
C ASP A 10 -24.60 7.38 3.43
N TYR A 11 -23.96 6.68 4.39
CA TYR A 11 -24.40 5.35 4.79
C TYR A 11 -25.82 5.36 5.36
N GLN A 12 -26.17 6.32 6.24
CA GLN A 12 -27.55 6.43 6.79
C GLN A 12 -28.58 6.68 5.70
N ASP A 13 -28.23 7.45 4.68
CA ASP A 13 -29.08 7.73 3.51
C ASP A 13 -29.15 6.56 2.51
N GLY A 14 -28.48 5.45 2.78
CA GLY A 14 -28.47 4.27 1.92
C GLY A 14 -27.57 4.39 0.68
N LYS A 15 -26.65 5.37 0.66
CA LYS A 15 -25.69 5.53 -0.43
C LYS A 15 -24.54 4.52 -0.30
N ASP A 16 -23.92 4.21 -1.41
CA ASP A 16 -22.73 3.37 -1.48
C ASP A 16 -21.49 4.18 -1.14
N ILE A 17 -20.62 3.62 -0.30
CA ILE A 17 -19.27 4.11 -0.04
C ILE A 17 -18.31 3.10 -0.66
N ALA A 18 -17.52 3.52 -1.65
CA ALA A 18 -16.51 2.68 -2.26
C ALA A 18 -15.26 2.60 -1.38
N LEU A 19 -14.68 1.39 -1.28
CA LEU A 19 -13.39 1.13 -0.65
C LEU A 19 -12.68 0.04 -1.48
N GLY A 20 -11.86 0.46 -2.44
CA GLY A 20 -11.32 -0.45 -3.45
C GLY A 20 -12.43 -1.10 -4.27
N ASP A 21 -12.48 -2.41 -4.26
CA ASP A 21 -13.55 -3.22 -4.86
C ASP A 21 -14.69 -3.56 -3.89
N LEU A 22 -14.62 -3.08 -2.64
CA LEU A 22 -15.69 -3.22 -1.67
C LEU A 22 -16.72 -2.10 -1.83
N THR A 23 -17.98 -2.45 -1.64
CA THR A 23 -19.09 -1.50 -1.51
C THR A 23 -19.64 -1.56 -0.10
N ILE A 24 -19.56 -0.46 0.61
CA ILE A 24 -20.05 -0.32 1.99
C ILE A 24 -21.40 0.38 1.96
N ASN A 25 -22.44 -0.33 2.32
CA ASN A 25 -23.82 0.18 2.40
C ASN A 25 -24.65 -0.65 3.39
N LYS A 26 -25.88 -0.24 3.64
CA LYS A 26 -26.81 -0.93 4.58
C LYS A 26 -27.23 -2.33 4.13
N THR A 27 -27.14 -2.65 2.85
CA THR A 27 -27.46 -3.99 2.35
C THR A 27 -26.38 -4.99 2.72
N VAL A 28 -25.11 -4.59 2.59
CA VAL A 28 -23.94 -5.43 2.90
C VAL A 28 -23.65 -5.42 4.40
N TYR A 29 -23.76 -4.25 5.01
CA TYR A 29 -23.52 -4.02 6.43
C TYR A 29 -24.79 -3.39 7.04
N PRO A 30 -25.74 -4.19 7.55
CA PRO A 30 -27.01 -3.67 8.05
C PRO A 30 -26.88 -2.82 9.33
N GLU A 31 -25.81 -3.02 10.07
CA GLU A 31 -25.52 -2.31 11.31
C GLU A 31 -24.16 -1.59 11.21
N ALA A 32 -24.11 -0.38 11.75
CA ALA A 32 -22.89 0.40 11.87
C ALA A 32 -22.84 1.16 13.19
N GLN A 33 -21.65 1.35 13.71
CA GLN A 33 -21.41 2.19 14.87
C GLN A 33 -20.80 3.52 14.43
N LEU A 34 -21.15 4.62 15.11
CA LEU A 34 -20.45 5.90 15.03
C LEU A 34 -19.78 6.14 16.37
N LEU A 35 -18.46 6.17 16.39
CA LEU A 35 -17.66 6.29 17.61
C LEU A 35 -16.63 7.41 17.47
N LYS A 36 -16.39 8.13 18.55
CA LYS A 36 -15.22 9.01 18.64
C LYS A 36 -13.93 8.18 18.79
N PRO A 37 -12.76 8.69 18.42
CA PRO A 37 -11.49 8.02 18.70
C PRO A 37 -11.34 7.59 20.17
N SER A 38 -11.71 8.44 21.12
CA SER A 38 -11.66 8.13 22.56
C SER A 38 -12.61 7.00 23.01
N GLU A 39 -13.62 6.67 22.22
CA GLU A 39 -14.60 5.60 22.50
C GLU A 39 -14.16 4.25 21.94
N LEU A 40 -13.18 4.25 21.00
CA LEU A 40 -12.64 3.01 20.48
C LEU A 40 -11.91 2.24 21.60
N THR A 41 -12.06 0.92 21.59
CA THR A 41 -11.36 0.03 22.51
C THR A 41 -10.80 -1.19 21.78
N ALA A 42 -9.81 -1.86 22.37
CA ALA A 42 -9.29 -3.11 21.84
C ALA A 42 -10.39 -4.17 21.70
N ALA A 43 -11.37 -4.19 22.60
CA ALA A 43 -12.51 -5.11 22.55
C ALA A 43 -13.39 -4.85 21.31
N ILE A 44 -13.67 -3.60 20.98
CA ILE A 44 -14.42 -3.21 19.79
C ILE A 44 -13.69 -3.64 18.51
N ILE A 45 -12.40 -3.36 18.42
CA ILE A 45 -11.57 -3.77 17.27
C ILE A 45 -11.53 -5.30 17.12
N THR A 46 -11.47 -6.03 18.23
CA THR A 46 -11.49 -7.50 18.22
C THR A 46 -12.87 -8.06 17.86
N ALA A 47 -13.94 -7.39 18.26
CA ALA A 47 -15.30 -7.79 17.88
C ALA A 47 -15.57 -7.58 16.39
N GLY A 48 -15.01 -6.52 15.79
CA GLY A 48 -15.21 -6.18 14.38
C GLY A 48 -16.53 -5.47 14.09
N GLY A 49 -16.94 -5.48 12.83
CA GLY A 49 -18.13 -4.80 12.32
C GLY A 49 -17.80 -3.52 11.55
N LEU A 50 -18.81 -2.80 11.10
CA LEU A 50 -18.68 -1.51 10.44
C LEU A 50 -18.68 -0.39 11.48
N ILE A 51 -17.61 0.39 11.50
CA ILE A 51 -17.42 1.49 12.46
C ILE A 51 -17.01 2.75 11.70
N PHE A 52 -17.78 3.81 11.86
CA PHE A 52 -17.39 5.15 11.47
C PHE A 52 -16.71 5.85 12.63
N VAL A 53 -15.51 6.37 12.38
CA VAL A 53 -14.72 7.10 13.37
C VAL A 53 -15.00 8.60 13.19
N ASP A 54 -15.60 9.22 14.19
CA ASP A 54 -15.96 10.63 14.14
C ASP A 54 -14.73 11.53 14.35
N ASN A 55 -14.24 12.10 13.29
CA ASN A 55 -13.12 13.05 13.27
C ASN A 55 -13.60 14.52 13.23
N SER A 56 -14.77 14.81 13.76
CA SER A 56 -15.34 16.17 13.82
C SER A 56 -14.67 17.05 14.87
N ASP A 57 -14.13 16.46 15.93
CA ASP A 57 -13.50 17.15 17.06
C ASP A 57 -11.98 17.07 16.95
N ALA A 58 -11.33 18.20 16.63
CA ALA A 58 -9.88 18.26 16.54
C ALA A 58 -9.14 17.96 17.86
N ALA A 59 -9.82 18.01 19.01
CA ALA A 59 -9.27 17.65 20.30
C ALA A 59 -9.32 16.14 20.60
N ASP A 60 -10.13 15.38 19.82
CA ASP A 60 -10.29 13.94 19.96
C ASP A 60 -10.04 13.24 18.60
N LEU A 61 -8.78 13.18 18.19
CA LEU A 61 -8.38 12.58 16.91
C LEU A 61 -7.49 11.35 17.07
N SER A 62 -7.25 10.85 18.27
CA SER A 62 -6.32 9.73 18.41
C SER A 62 -6.84 8.62 19.32
N PHE A 63 -6.61 7.40 18.85
CA PHE A 63 -6.79 6.17 19.62
C PHE A 63 -5.51 5.35 19.60
N THR A 64 -5.05 4.96 20.80
CA THR A 64 -3.84 4.14 20.94
C THR A 64 -4.20 2.77 21.47
N ILE A 65 -3.89 1.74 20.68
CA ILE A 65 -4.02 0.35 21.12
C ILE A 65 -2.83 0.00 21.99
N SER A 66 -3.10 -0.42 23.22
CA SER A 66 -2.07 -0.88 24.16
C SER A 66 -1.70 -2.35 23.91
N GLY A 67 -0.46 -2.72 24.25
CA GLY A 67 0.04 -4.09 24.13
C GLY A 67 0.95 -4.32 22.93
N ALA A 68 1.28 -5.59 22.64
CA ALA A 68 2.22 -5.96 21.57
C ALA A 68 1.51 -6.30 20.25
N SER A 69 0.25 -6.66 20.29
CA SER A 69 -0.56 -6.98 19.11
C SER A 69 -2.05 -7.02 19.44
N ILE A 70 -2.88 -6.85 18.44
CA ILE A 70 -4.32 -7.05 18.54
C ILE A 70 -4.82 -7.96 17.41
N ASN A 71 -5.64 -8.94 17.75
CA ASN A 71 -6.35 -9.74 16.76
C ASN A 71 -7.64 -9.02 16.36
N MET A 72 -7.71 -8.58 15.12
CA MET A 72 -8.90 -7.90 14.59
C MET A 72 -9.98 -8.91 14.22
N GLY A 73 -11.23 -8.55 14.47
CA GLY A 73 -12.40 -9.21 13.90
C GLY A 73 -12.54 -8.92 12.41
N ASP A 74 -13.67 -9.31 11.83
CA ASP A 74 -14.08 -8.86 10.50
C ASP A 74 -14.49 -7.39 10.61
N ILE A 75 -13.64 -6.47 10.15
CA ILE A 75 -13.75 -5.05 10.52
C ILE A 75 -13.65 -4.11 9.32
N VAL A 76 -14.49 -3.10 9.32
CA VAL A 76 -14.41 -1.95 8.43
C VAL A 76 -14.36 -0.68 9.28
N LEU A 77 -13.28 0.08 9.18
CA LEU A 77 -13.11 1.36 9.87
C LEU A 77 -13.05 2.50 8.85
N ILE A 78 -13.92 3.49 9.00
CA ILE A 78 -14.03 4.65 8.09
C ILE A 78 -13.98 5.94 8.88
N GLY A 79 -13.01 6.82 8.61
CA GLY A 79 -13.03 8.20 9.11
C GLY A 79 -14.18 8.98 8.47
N ARG A 80 -15.03 9.58 9.27
CA ARG A 80 -16.33 10.15 8.87
C ARG A 80 -16.21 11.27 7.83
N TYR A 81 -15.31 12.22 8.06
CA TYR A 81 -15.16 13.43 7.23
C TYR A 81 -13.84 13.42 6.45
N PRO A 82 -13.86 13.14 5.13
CA PRO A 82 -12.61 13.07 4.34
C PRO A 82 -11.93 14.43 4.10
N GLU A 83 -12.63 15.55 4.28
CA GLU A 83 -12.05 16.90 4.13
C GLU A 83 -11.41 17.42 5.42
N ARG A 84 -11.55 16.71 6.55
CA ARG A 84 -10.97 17.07 7.84
C ARG A 84 -9.69 16.29 8.13
N ALA A 85 -9.00 16.68 9.22
CA ALA A 85 -7.89 15.91 9.74
C ALA A 85 -8.30 14.47 10.03
N GLN A 86 -7.47 13.52 9.64
CA GLN A 86 -7.74 12.11 9.85
C GLN A 86 -7.68 11.74 11.35
N ALA A 87 -8.57 10.87 11.76
CA ALA A 87 -8.42 10.20 13.04
C ALA A 87 -7.22 9.24 12.99
N THR A 88 -6.37 9.28 14.02
CA THR A 88 -5.17 8.44 14.13
C THR A 88 -5.47 7.19 14.94
N ILE A 89 -5.20 6.04 14.35
CA ILE A 89 -5.15 4.76 15.05
C ILE A 89 -3.69 4.36 15.17
N SER A 90 -3.15 4.46 16.37
CA SER A 90 -1.79 4.03 16.64
C SER A 90 -1.78 2.75 17.45
N GLY A 91 -0.86 1.86 17.14
CA GLY A 91 -0.80 0.60 17.87
C GLY A 91 0.35 -0.28 17.43
N PRO A 92 0.44 -1.43 18.10
CA PRO A 92 1.37 -2.48 17.75
C PRO A 92 0.90 -3.17 16.47
N GLU A 93 1.25 -4.42 16.33
CA GLU A 93 0.86 -5.29 15.24
C GLU A 93 -0.66 -5.49 15.17
N LEU A 94 -1.25 -5.10 14.04
CA LEU A 94 -2.66 -5.33 13.70
C LEU A 94 -2.80 -6.68 13.01
N ARG A 95 -3.24 -7.69 13.73
CA ARG A 95 -3.35 -9.06 13.22
C ARG A 95 -4.69 -9.28 12.57
N CYS A 96 -4.68 -9.47 11.26
CA CYS A 96 -5.85 -9.77 10.46
C CYS A 96 -6.19 -11.26 10.58
N LYS A 97 -7.06 -11.60 11.52
CA LYS A 97 -7.64 -12.94 11.62
C LYS A 97 -8.74 -13.14 10.58
N TYR A 98 -9.45 -12.07 10.26
CA TYR A 98 -10.52 -11.97 9.28
C TYR A 98 -10.25 -10.78 8.34
N ASN A 99 -11.19 -10.46 7.46
CA ASN A 99 -11.05 -9.32 6.56
C ASN A 99 -10.94 -8.01 7.36
N ALA A 100 -10.12 -7.11 6.84
CA ALA A 100 -9.95 -5.79 7.43
C ALA A 100 -9.95 -4.73 6.33
N ALA A 101 -10.67 -3.65 6.56
CA ALA A 101 -10.77 -2.53 5.63
C ALA A 101 -10.69 -1.19 6.38
N PHE A 102 -9.88 -0.27 5.84
CA PHE A 102 -9.61 1.03 6.44
C PHE A 102 -9.77 2.11 5.38
N LYS A 103 -10.52 3.15 5.68
CA LYS A 103 -10.70 4.30 4.80
C LYS A 103 -10.62 5.62 5.56
N ASN A 104 -9.89 6.59 4.98
CA ASN A 104 -9.77 7.94 5.52
C ASN A 104 -9.29 7.99 6.98
N LEU A 105 -8.21 7.28 7.27
CA LEU A 105 -7.60 7.19 8.61
C LEU A 105 -6.09 7.40 8.54
N HIS A 106 -5.52 7.90 9.62
CA HIS A 106 -4.08 7.82 9.85
C HIS A 106 -3.78 6.56 10.67
N ILE A 107 -2.96 5.67 10.13
CA ILE A 107 -2.61 4.40 10.77
C ILE A 107 -1.12 4.42 11.08
N ALA A 108 -0.78 4.44 12.36
CA ALA A 108 0.61 4.57 12.81
C ALA A 108 1.07 3.33 13.58
N ALA A 109 2.22 2.77 13.20
CA ALA A 109 2.84 1.72 13.97
C ALA A 109 3.49 2.28 15.23
N SER A 110 3.19 1.70 16.39
CA SER A 110 3.91 1.99 17.63
C SER A 110 5.05 0.99 17.82
N GLY A 111 6.30 1.49 17.83
CA GLY A 111 7.48 0.65 18.01
C GLY A 111 7.89 -0.15 16.77
N ASN A 112 8.76 -1.14 16.94
CA ASN A 112 9.36 -1.91 15.86
C ASN A 112 8.52 -3.16 15.49
N TYR A 113 7.24 -2.98 15.21
CA TYR A 113 6.33 -4.07 14.83
C TYR A 113 5.92 -3.93 13.37
N ASN A 114 5.64 -5.09 12.72
CA ASN A 114 4.92 -5.10 11.46
C ASN A 114 3.53 -4.53 11.68
N LEU A 115 3.03 -3.73 10.75
CA LEU A 115 1.75 -3.06 10.96
C LEU A 115 0.58 -4.03 10.76
N PHE A 116 0.43 -4.58 9.56
CA PHE A 116 -0.61 -5.56 9.25
C PHE A 116 0.01 -6.95 9.10
N THR A 117 -0.50 -7.92 9.83
CA THR A 117 0.01 -9.30 9.76
C THR A 117 -1.13 -10.31 9.69
N THR A 118 -0.85 -11.48 9.14
CA THR A 118 -1.73 -12.64 9.25
C THR A 118 -1.53 -13.38 10.58
N THR A 119 -2.53 -14.13 10.99
CA THR A 119 -2.46 -14.96 12.20
C THR A 119 -2.56 -16.44 11.86
N ASN A 120 -2.35 -17.33 12.84
CA ASN A 120 -2.57 -18.77 12.69
C ASN A 120 -4.08 -19.09 12.74
N ALA A 121 -4.83 -18.72 11.72
CA ALA A 121 -6.23 -19.06 11.57
C ALA A 121 -6.43 -19.93 10.32
N THR A 122 -7.59 -20.50 10.16
CA THR A 122 -7.97 -21.32 8.99
C THR A 122 -8.54 -20.49 7.85
N TYR A 123 -8.55 -19.17 7.98
CA TYR A 123 -9.15 -18.23 7.05
C TYR A 123 -8.08 -17.31 6.45
N ASP A 124 -8.10 -17.15 5.14
CA ASP A 124 -7.21 -16.24 4.41
C ASP A 124 -7.88 -14.87 4.27
N PRO A 125 -7.45 -13.86 5.05
CA PRO A 125 -8.09 -12.56 5.07
C PRO A 125 -7.80 -11.72 3.84
N THR A 126 -8.68 -10.76 3.56
CA THR A 126 -8.41 -9.64 2.66
C THR A 126 -8.08 -8.38 3.47
N LEU A 127 -7.17 -7.57 2.94
CA LEU A 127 -6.82 -6.27 3.51
C LEU A 127 -7.07 -5.18 2.48
N HIS A 128 -7.91 -4.20 2.83
CA HIS A 128 -8.15 -3.01 2.02
C HIS A 128 -7.78 -1.76 2.80
N VAL A 129 -6.96 -0.91 2.20
CA VAL A 129 -6.57 0.39 2.77
C VAL A 129 -6.72 1.44 1.68
N GLU A 130 -7.58 2.42 1.89
CA GLU A 130 -7.82 3.46 0.91
C GLU A 130 -7.93 4.84 1.57
N ASP A 131 -7.43 5.86 0.88
CA ASP A 131 -7.50 7.23 1.38
C ASP A 131 -6.84 7.42 2.75
N CYS A 132 -5.82 6.63 3.09
CA CYS A 132 -5.17 6.62 4.39
C CYS A 132 -3.77 7.24 4.34
N THR A 133 -3.34 7.77 5.49
CA THR A 133 -1.91 7.97 5.77
C THR A 133 -1.41 6.83 6.65
N VAL A 134 -0.22 6.31 6.34
CA VAL A 134 0.34 5.16 7.06
C VAL A 134 1.79 5.45 7.45
N ASP A 135 2.08 5.42 8.74
CA ASP A 135 3.43 5.55 9.27
C ASP A 135 3.93 4.18 9.75
N ALA A 136 4.85 3.59 8.99
CA ALA A 136 5.36 2.26 9.29
C ALA A 136 6.79 2.31 9.85
N ALA A 137 6.96 1.78 11.05
CA ALA A 137 8.26 1.59 11.70
C ALA A 137 8.90 0.22 11.37
N TYR A 138 8.23 -0.63 10.59
CA TYR A 138 8.69 -1.96 10.18
C TYR A 138 8.03 -2.34 8.84
N ASN A 139 7.77 -3.65 8.53
CA ASN A 139 6.98 -3.97 7.35
C ASN A 139 5.56 -3.41 7.48
N VAL A 140 5.00 -2.88 6.39
CA VAL A 140 3.61 -2.42 6.40
C VAL A 140 2.68 -3.62 6.38
N VAL A 141 2.89 -4.56 5.46
CA VAL A 141 2.13 -5.79 5.35
C VAL A 141 3.07 -6.98 5.41
N TYR A 142 2.82 -7.90 6.33
CA TYR A 142 3.66 -9.08 6.53
C TYR A 142 2.86 -10.36 6.74
N ASP A 143 2.96 -11.27 5.79
CA ASP A 143 2.46 -12.62 5.95
C ASP A 143 3.38 -13.39 6.90
N SER A 144 3.01 -13.40 8.17
CA SER A 144 3.86 -13.93 9.24
C SER A 144 3.81 -15.44 9.36
N HIS A 145 2.79 -16.08 8.80
CA HIS A 145 2.54 -17.52 8.94
C HIS A 145 3.04 -18.33 7.75
N ASN A 146 3.44 -19.58 8.00
CA ASN A 146 3.90 -20.49 6.95
C ASN A 146 2.75 -20.99 6.06
N THR A 147 1.53 -21.04 6.58
CA THR A 147 0.35 -21.64 5.94
C THR A 147 -0.79 -20.66 5.69
N GLN A 148 -0.68 -19.42 6.16
CA GLN A 148 -1.70 -18.41 5.98
C GLN A 148 -1.14 -17.16 5.36
N ASN A 149 -1.84 -16.67 4.36
CA ASN A 149 -1.53 -15.46 3.63
C ASN A 149 -2.74 -14.55 3.59
N PHE A 150 -2.51 -13.27 3.32
CA PHE A 150 -3.59 -12.46 2.79
C PHE A 150 -4.02 -13.03 1.44
N LYS A 151 -5.31 -13.31 1.29
CA LYS A 151 -5.90 -13.67 -0.01
C LYS A 151 -5.72 -12.55 -1.00
N SER A 152 -6.00 -11.32 -0.59
CA SER A 152 -5.74 -10.11 -1.35
C SER A 152 -5.30 -8.96 -0.45
N VAL A 153 -4.47 -8.09 -1.02
CA VAL A 153 -4.04 -6.83 -0.40
C VAL A 153 -4.30 -5.71 -1.40
N TYR A 154 -5.08 -4.74 -1.01
CA TYR A 154 -5.34 -3.52 -1.76
C TYR A 154 -4.90 -2.30 -0.95
N PHE A 155 -4.11 -1.44 -1.57
CA PHE A 155 -3.82 -0.09 -1.11
C PHE A 155 -4.12 0.88 -2.23
N GLY A 156 -4.99 1.84 -1.97
CA GLY A 156 -5.40 2.87 -2.92
C GLY A 156 -5.35 4.28 -2.34
N ASN A 157 -5.00 5.25 -3.17
CA ASN A 157 -5.06 6.68 -2.82
C ASN A 157 -4.42 7.03 -1.46
N SER A 158 -3.35 6.35 -1.07
CA SER A 158 -2.79 6.43 0.29
C SER A 158 -1.35 6.93 0.27
N ILE A 159 -0.93 7.57 1.38
CA ILE A 159 0.45 8.00 1.59
C ILE A 159 1.07 7.06 2.64
N VAL A 160 2.15 6.38 2.27
CA VAL A 160 2.82 5.40 3.11
C VAL A 160 4.26 5.83 3.38
N LYS A 161 4.54 6.19 4.62
CA LYS A 161 5.89 6.51 5.11
C LYS A 161 6.59 5.26 5.59
N MET A 162 7.79 5.02 5.07
CA MET A 162 8.65 3.92 5.47
C MET A 162 9.92 4.47 6.11
N THR A 163 10.29 3.94 7.29
CA THR A 163 11.39 4.53 8.09
C THR A 163 12.54 3.58 8.34
N VAL A 164 12.37 2.27 8.17
CA VAL A 164 13.38 1.26 8.51
C VAL A 164 13.84 0.49 7.27
N ALA A 165 15.15 0.46 7.05
CA ALA A 165 15.76 -0.29 5.96
C ALA A 165 15.54 -1.80 6.07
N LYS A 166 15.46 -2.48 4.93
CA LYS A 166 15.26 -3.94 4.82
C LYS A 166 13.94 -4.43 5.44
N LYS A 167 12.96 -3.56 5.51
CA LYS A 167 11.58 -3.84 5.93
C LYS A 167 10.63 -3.48 4.79
N PRO A 168 10.32 -4.42 3.89
CA PRO A 168 9.47 -4.18 2.74
C PRO A 168 8.10 -3.60 3.08
N PHE A 169 7.51 -2.87 2.12
CA PHE A 169 6.09 -2.56 2.22
C PHE A 169 5.28 -3.85 2.34
N TYR A 170 5.45 -4.78 1.41
CA TYR A 170 4.87 -6.12 1.48
C TYR A 170 5.94 -7.20 1.54
N SER A 171 5.80 -8.12 2.48
CA SER A 171 6.68 -9.27 2.59
C SER A 171 5.92 -10.52 3.04
N THR A 172 6.32 -11.69 2.53
CA THR A 172 5.76 -12.96 2.96
C THR A 172 6.84 -13.88 3.52
N LYS A 173 6.51 -14.60 4.60
CA LYS A 173 7.29 -15.68 5.18
C LYS A 173 6.78 -17.05 4.75
N ALA A 174 5.59 -17.11 4.18
CA ALA A 174 4.92 -18.37 3.86
C ALA A 174 5.79 -19.29 3.00
N LYS A 175 5.84 -20.56 3.38
CA LYS A 175 6.70 -21.57 2.76
C LYS A 175 5.93 -22.62 1.97
N ASP A 176 4.76 -23.00 2.43
CA ASP A 176 4.20 -24.31 2.10
C ASP A 176 2.84 -24.29 1.39
N ALA A 177 2.08 -23.23 1.48
CA ALA A 177 0.83 -23.08 0.75
C ALA A 177 0.49 -21.60 0.58
N HIS A 178 0.52 -21.08 -0.64
CA HIS A 178 0.06 -19.75 -0.92
C HIS A 178 -1.35 -19.79 -1.49
N THR A 179 -2.25 -19.16 -0.77
CA THR A 179 -3.60 -18.86 -1.23
C THR A 179 -3.71 -17.43 -1.76
N GLN A 180 -2.63 -16.66 -1.67
CA GLN A 180 -2.58 -15.28 -2.12
C GLN A 180 -2.88 -15.18 -3.62
N GLN A 181 -3.85 -14.33 -3.96
CA GLN A 181 -4.35 -14.16 -5.32
C GLN A 181 -4.00 -12.82 -5.91
N LEU A 182 -4.00 -11.75 -5.08
CA LEU A 182 -3.84 -10.38 -5.58
C LEU A 182 -3.05 -9.50 -4.61
N ILE A 183 -2.08 -8.75 -5.16
CA ILE A 183 -1.56 -7.53 -4.54
C ILE A 183 -1.84 -6.40 -5.51
N ARG A 184 -2.66 -5.42 -5.09
CA ARG A 184 -2.97 -4.23 -5.88
C ARG A 184 -2.57 -2.98 -5.11
N LEU A 185 -1.67 -2.20 -5.71
CA LEU A 185 -1.22 -0.90 -5.21
C LEU A 185 -1.54 0.14 -6.29
N ASP A 186 -2.54 0.99 -6.05
CA ASP A 186 -2.99 1.95 -7.03
C ASP A 186 -3.05 3.38 -6.46
N ASN A 187 -2.42 4.30 -7.16
CA ASN A 187 -2.43 5.73 -6.83
C ASN A 187 -1.92 6.05 -5.42
N ASN A 188 -0.84 5.41 -4.97
CA ASN A 188 -0.25 5.65 -3.67
C ASN A 188 1.05 6.44 -3.77
N VAL A 189 1.43 7.06 -2.66
CA VAL A 189 2.78 7.57 -2.43
C VAL A 189 3.47 6.70 -1.40
N PHE A 190 4.53 6.02 -1.81
CA PHE A 190 5.44 5.30 -0.92
C PHE A 190 6.71 6.14 -0.77
N TYR A 191 7.06 6.54 0.45
CA TYR A 191 8.19 7.43 0.61
C TYR A 191 9.02 7.17 1.86
N ALA A 192 10.27 7.62 1.77
CA ALA A 192 11.15 7.79 2.92
C ALA A 192 11.75 9.20 2.88
N GLU A 193 11.93 9.85 4.02
CA GLU A 193 12.51 11.21 4.09
C GLU A 193 13.96 11.23 3.61
N THR A 194 14.68 10.13 3.84
CA THR A 194 16.05 9.91 3.37
C THR A 194 16.12 8.64 2.54
N PRO A 195 17.11 8.49 1.65
CA PRO A 195 17.28 7.29 0.83
C PRO A 195 17.26 6.02 1.68
N LEU A 196 16.33 5.13 1.39
CA LEU A 196 16.04 3.93 2.16
C LEU A 196 16.15 2.68 1.28
N GLN A 197 17.07 1.78 1.62
CA GLN A 197 17.18 0.51 0.92
C GLN A 197 16.05 -0.44 1.35
N ASN A 198 15.07 -0.63 0.46
CA ASN A 198 13.92 -1.47 0.75
C ASN A 198 13.25 -2.03 -0.52
N TYR A 199 12.50 -3.11 -0.38
CA TYR A 199 11.56 -3.56 -1.41
C TYR A 199 10.21 -2.85 -1.26
N LEU A 200 9.53 -2.61 -2.37
CA LEU A 200 8.10 -2.35 -2.32
C LEU A 200 7.37 -3.69 -2.11
N ILE A 201 7.64 -4.69 -2.95
CA ILE A 201 7.07 -6.02 -2.79
C ILE A 201 8.20 -7.06 -2.75
N ASN A 202 8.18 -7.91 -1.75
CA ASN A 202 9.09 -9.04 -1.61
C ASN A 202 8.33 -10.33 -1.27
N CYS A 203 7.85 -11.01 -2.29
CA CYS A 203 7.16 -12.29 -2.14
C CYS A 203 8.09 -13.49 -1.96
N GLY A 204 9.24 -13.27 -1.35
CA GLY A 204 10.12 -14.34 -0.88
C GLY A 204 10.84 -15.14 -1.96
N ASP A 205 11.70 -16.05 -1.50
CA ASP A 205 12.60 -16.90 -2.30
C ASP A 205 12.08 -18.35 -2.25
N ARG A 206 10.95 -18.65 -2.91
CA ARG A 206 10.30 -19.95 -2.65
C ARG A 206 9.55 -20.50 -3.85
N SER A 207 10.32 -20.79 -4.85
CA SER A 207 9.87 -21.21 -6.17
C SER A 207 9.19 -22.59 -6.24
N GLN A 208 9.24 -23.42 -5.21
CA GLN A 208 8.79 -24.81 -5.36
C GLN A 208 7.48 -25.18 -4.65
N ALA A 209 7.09 -24.45 -3.62
CA ALA A 209 5.88 -24.79 -2.84
C ALA A 209 4.59 -24.12 -3.38
N PHE A 210 4.68 -23.21 -4.33
CA PHE A 210 3.59 -22.29 -4.71
C PHE A 210 2.93 -22.61 -6.04
N GLN A 211 2.97 -23.83 -6.47
CA GLN A 211 2.50 -24.21 -7.81
C GLN A 211 0.97 -24.22 -7.98
N THR A 212 0.21 -24.12 -6.91
CA THR A 212 -1.25 -24.28 -6.96
C THR A 212 -2.03 -22.98 -7.10
N THR A 213 -1.50 -21.86 -6.59
CA THR A 213 -2.17 -20.56 -6.68
C THR A 213 -1.18 -19.53 -7.23
N ARG A 214 -1.53 -18.88 -8.34
CA ARG A 214 -0.67 -17.89 -8.99
C ARG A 214 -1.11 -16.49 -8.58
N LEU A 215 -0.16 -15.73 -8.06
CA LEU A 215 -0.35 -14.34 -7.62
C LEU A 215 -0.45 -13.39 -8.81
N GLN A 216 -1.43 -12.51 -8.80
CA GLN A 216 -1.47 -11.33 -9.63
C GLN A 216 -0.92 -10.13 -8.86
N VAL A 217 -0.03 -9.38 -9.48
CA VAL A 217 0.56 -8.16 -8.94
C VAL A 217 0.21 -6.99 -9.85
N GLU A 218 -0.44 -5.99 -9.29
CA GLU A 218 -0.83 -4.75 -9.97
C GLU A 218 -0.25 -3.57 -9.17
N VAL A 219 0.65 -2.82 -9.79
CA VAL A 219 1.27 -1.63 -9.20
C VAL A 219 1.13 -0.50 -10.20
N THR A 220 0.14 0.39 -9.96
CA THR A 220 -0.30 1.37 -10.95
C THR A 220 -0.39 2.78 -10.36
N ASN A 221 0.01 3.78 -11.13
CA ASN A 221 -0.10 5.20 -10.78
C ASN A 221 0.58 5.60 -9.46
N ASN A 222 1.58 4.87 -8.97
CA ASN A 222 2.21 5.19 -7.69
C ASN A 222 3.41 6.14 -7.86
N THR A 223 3.68 6.89 -6.81
CA THR A 223 4.93 7.64 -6.63
C THR A 223 5.77 6.94 -5.56
N ILE A 224 7.03 6.61 -5.90
CA ILE A 224 7.98 5.93 -5.02
C ILE A 224 9.17 6.87 -4.84
N TYR A 225 9.27 7.48 -3.65
CA TYR A 225 10.28 8.50 -3.36
C TYR A 225 11.29 8.00 -2.32
N ASN A 226 12.57 8.02 -2.69
CA ASN A 226 13.70 7.60 -1.84
C ASN A 226 13.63 6.18 -1.28
N ILE A 227 12.83 5.31 -1.88
CA ILE A 227 12.85 3.87 -1.58
C ILE A 227 13.50 3.16 -2.76
N TYR A 228 14.56 2.43 -2.52
CA TYR A 228 15.31 1.73 -3.57
C TYR A 228 15.74 0.35 -3.13
N GLN A 229 15.99 -0.52 -4.10
CA GLN A 229 16.55 -1.85 -3.85
C GLN A 229 17.61 -2.18 -4.91
N PRO A 230 18.85 -2.53 -4.48
CA PRO A 230 19.93 -2.88 -5.41
C PRO A 230 19.64 -4.16 -6.16
N ASN A 231 18.67 -4.45 -6.79
CA ASN A 231 18.34 -5.52 -7.72
C ASN A 231 16.94 -5.29 -8.28
N ILE A 232 15.90 -5.71 -7.55
CA ILE A 232 14.51 -5.65 -8.02
C ILE A 232 13.65 -5.09 -6.89
N MET A 233 12.94 -4.00 -7.14
CA MET A 233 12.09 -3.36 -6.14
C MET A 233 10.77 -4.11 -5.95
N ILE A 234 10.14 -4.53 -7.04
CA ILE A 234 8.92 -5.34 -7.04
C ILE A 234 9.33 -6.75 -7.42
N ARG A 235 9.50 -7.60 -6.41
CA ARG A 235 9.96 -8.97 -6.56
C ARG A 235 8.85 -9.95 -6.24
N ALA A 236 8.45 -10.74 -7.22
CA ALA A 236 7.47 -11.79 -7.04
C ALA A 236 7.91 -13.10 -7.71
N TYR A 237 7.46 -14.21 -7.12
CA TYR A 237 7.60 -15.56 -7.67
C TYR A 237 6.23 -16.02 -8.14
N VAL A 238 6.12 -16.99 -8.98
CA VAL A 238 4.87 -17.64 -9.40
C VAL A 238 3.72 -16.66 -9.67
N LEU A 239 3.74 -16.04 -10.85
CA LEU A 239 2.78 -15.01 -11.22
C LEU A 239 1.68 -15.53 -12.17
N ALA A 240 0.44 -15.16 -11.90
CA ALA A 240 -0.66 -15.21 -12.85
C ALA A 240 -0.57 -14.04 -13.83
N GLY A 241 -0.20 -12.86 -13.32
CA GLY A 241 0.00 -11.64 -14.10
C GLY A 241 0.81 -10.62 -13.32
N LEU A 242 1.46 -9.70 -14.06
CA LEU A 242 2.24 -8.61 -13.51
C LEU A 242 1.94 -7.34 -14.29
N THR A 243 1.27 -6.39 -13.67
CA THR A 243 1.01 -5.06 -14.21
C THR A 243 1.76 -4.03 -13.39
N VAL A 244 2.75 -3.37 -13.99
CA VAL A 244 3.52 -2.28 -13.37
C VAL A 244 3.50 -1.10 -14.33
N THR A 245 2.52 -0.20 -14.15
CA THR A 245 2.27 0.85 -15.12
C THR A 245 2.09 2.21 -14.47
N LYS A 246 2.56 3.25 -15.17
CA LYS A 246 2.39 4.65 -14.75
C LYS A 246 2.92 4.96 -13.35
N ASN A 247 4.01 4.33 -12.93
CA ASN A 247 4.65 4.66 -11.66
C ASN A 247 5.80 5.63 -11.87
N VAL A 248 6.01 6.52 -10.89
CA VAL A 248 7.19 7.37 -10.80
C VAL A 248 8.10 6.83 -9.70
N GLY A 249 9.32 6.49 -10.05
CA GLY A 249 10.38 6.18 -9.09
C GLY A 249 11.42 7.30 -9.06
N TYR A 250 11.69 7.81 -7.86
CA TYR A 250 12.71 8.82 -7.62
C TYR A 250 13.69 8.35 -6.55
N TYR A 251 14.92 8.15 -6.95
CA TYR A 251 15.96 7.62 -6.06
C TYR A 251 17.20 8.50 -6.12
N THR A 252 17.68 8.95 -4.96
CA THR A 252 18.93 9.70 -4.83
C THR A 252 19.97 8.90 -4.05
N GLY A 253 21.26 9.07 -4.39
CA GLY A 253 22.34 8.38 -3.70
C GLY A 253 22.46 6.87 -3.99
N VAL A 254 21.81 6.39 -5.04
CA VAL A 254 21.89 4.98 -5.45
C VAL A 254 23.16 4.73 -6.23
N THR A 255 24.01 3.83 -5.74
CA THR A 255 25.30 3.47 -6.37
C THR A 255 25.30 2.09 -7.03
N ALA A 256 24.19 1.36 -6.97
CA ALA A 256 24.07 0.00 -7.48
C ALA A 256 22.95 -0.13 -8.52
N LYS A 257 23.02 -1.18 -9.34
CA LYS A 257 21.95 -1.54 -10.29
C LYS A 257 20.62 -1.64 -9.58
N ASN A 258 19.62 -0.96 -10.10
CA ASN A 258 18.27 -0.97 -9.58
C ASN A 258 17.28 -1.27 -10.71
N TYR A 259 16.37 -2.21 -10.47
CA TYR A 259 15.31 -2.57 -11.40
C TYR A 259 13.94 -2.30 -10.75
N LEU A 260 13.03 -1.70 -11.50
CA LEU A 260 11.68 -1.45 -10.99
C LEU A 260 10.99 -2.78 -10.68
N THR A 261 11.05 -3.73 -11.59
CA THR A 261 10.43 -5.04 -11.40
C THR A 261 11.20 -6.17 -12.06
N GLY A 262 10.83 -7.38 -11.74
CA GLY A 262 11.32 -8.60 -12.35
C GLY A 262 10.64 -9.81 -11.72
N VAL A 263 10.68 -10.92 -12.43
CA VAL A 263 10.02 -12.16 -12.01
C VAL A 263 11.05 -13.24 -11.77
N TYR A 264 10.84 -14.00 -10.71
CA TYR A 264 11.69 -15.14 -10.33
C TYR A 264 11.02 -16.50 -10.64
N ASP A 265 9.90 -16.50 -11.34
CA ASP A 265 9.20 -17.73 -11.72
C ASP A 265 9.88 -18.39 -12.91
N THR A 266 10.41 -19.58 -12.70
CA THR A 266 11.00 -20.39 -13.77
C THR A 266 10.01 -21.38 -14.39
N ALA A 267 8.79 -21.50 -13.85
CA ALA A 267 7.90 -22.62 -14.12
C ALA A 267 6.67 -22.29 -14.97
N GLY A 268 6.55 -21.10 -15.55
CA GLY A 268 5.40 -20.82 -16.39
C GLY A 268 4.99 -19.36 -16.54
N PHE A 269 5.85 -18.44 -16.17
CA PHE A 269 5.67 -17.04 -16.54
C PHE A 269 6.04 -16.87 -18.03
N THR A 270 5.17 -16.22 -18.77
CA THR A 270 5.37 -15.87 -20.17
C THR A 270 5.25 -14.36 -20.34
N ALA A 271 5.89 -13.81 -21.35
CA ALA A 271 5.96 -12.36 -21.57
C ALA A 271 4.57 -11.69 -21.74
N ASP A 272 3.59 -12.43 -22.24
CA ASP A 272 2.20 -11.98 -22.38
C ASP A 272 1.47 -11.76 -21.06
N LYS A 273 2.03 -12.23 -19.93
CA LYS A 273 1.51 -11.99 -18.58
C LYS A 273 2.09 -10.75 -17.91
N ALA A 274 3.02 -10.07 -18.58
CA ALA A 274 3.65 -8.86 -18.06
C ALA A 274 3.20 -7.63 -18.85
N GLU A 275 2.87 -6.57 -18.09
CA GLU A 275 2.72 -5.23 -18.62
C GLU A 275 3.56 -4.27 -17.76
N VAL A 276 4.69 -3.77 -18.30
CA VAL A 276 5.56 -2.81 -17.64
C VAL A 276 5.71 -1.60 -18.56
N THR A 277 4.79 -0.65 -18.42
CA THR A 277 4.64 0.43 -19.39
C THR A 277 4.37 1.77 -18.74
N TYR A 278 4.74 2.85 -19.43
CA TYR A 278 4.47 4.24 -19.02
C TYR A 278 5.03 4.62 -17.65
N ASN A 279 6.03 3.92 -17.14
CA ASN A 279 6.70 4.29 -15.91
C ASN A 279 7.77 5.36 -16.16
N TYR A 280 8.09 6.11 -15.12
CA TYR A 280 9.20 7.06 -15.09
C TYR A 280 10.17 6.68 -13.97
N LEU A 281 11.46 6.60 -14.26
CA LEU A 281 12.50 6.40 -13.24
C LEU A 281 13.55 7.50 -13.30
N TYR A 282 13.80 8.11 -12.16
CA TYR A 282 14.88 9.06 -11.93
C TYR A 282 15.87 8.49 -10.91
N THR A 283 17.14 8.46 -11.26
CA THR A 283 18.21 8.04 -10.36
C THR A 283 19.39 8.99 -10.45
N ALA A 284 19.93 9.39 -9.32
CA ALA A 284 21.10 10.22 -9.25
C ALA A 284 22.10 9.72 -8.17
N PRO A 285 23.38 9.47 -8.47
CA PRO A 285 23.94 9.42 -9.82
C PRO A 285 23.36 8.25 -10.63
N VAL A 286 23.22 8.44 -11.93
CA VAL A 286 22.67 7.41 -12.82
C VAL A 286 23.61 6.22 -12.81
N SER A 287 23.16 5.10 -12.28
CA SER A 287 23.77 3.80 -12.49
C SER A 287 22.81 2.93 -13.28
N ASP A 288 23.25 1.80 -13.81
CA ASP A 288 22.49 0.81 -14.59
C ASP A 288 21.06 0.52 -14.06
N THR A 289 20.19 1.54 -13.98
CA THR A 289 18.79 1.41 -13.57
C THR A 289 17.96 1.03 -14.78
N ASN A 290 17.01 0.13 -14.60
CA ASN A 290 16.14 -0.32 -15.68
C ASN A 290 14.75 -0.66 -15.14
N PHE A 291 13.78 -0.76 -16.04
CA PHE A 291 12.41 -1.13 -15.71
C PHE A 291 12.22 -2.63 -15.49
N TRP A 292 13.07 -3.46 -16.08
CA TRP A 292 12.96 -4.91 -16.03
C TRP A 292 14.30 -5.59 -15.78
N SER A 293 14.32 -6.57 -14.87
CA SER A 293 15.43 -7.45 -14.66
C SER A 293 15.29 -8.74 -15.44
N ALA A 294 16.14 -8.95 -16.43
CA ALA A 294 16.21 -10.19 -17.21
C ALA A 294 16.90 -11.35 -16.46
N LYS A 295 17.30 -11.16 -15.19
CA LYS A 295 18.19 -12.08 -14.47
C LYS A 295 17.56 -13.45 -14.22
N HIS A 296 16.25 -13.58 -14.18
CA HIS A 296 15.59 -14.76 -13.62
C HIS A 296 14.53 -15.43 -14.49
N THR A 297 13.94 -14.78 -15.48
CA THR A 297 12.98 -15.42 -16.39
C THR A 297 12.81 -14.64 -17.67
N GLY A 298 12.86 -15.32 -18.80
CA GLY A 298 12.41 -14.91 -20.10
C GLY A 298 12.73 -13.49 -20.59
N SER A 299 12.86 -13.29 -21.86
CA SER A 299 12.98 -11.96 -22.44
C SER A 299 11.62 -11.25 -22.47
N TYR A 300 11.42 -10.28 -21.60
CA TYR A 300 10.36 -9.28 -21.70
C TYR A 300 10.99 -7.92 -22.02
N THR A 301 10.41 -7.19 -22.94
CA THR A 301 10.87 -5.85 -23.31
C THR A 301 9.84 -4.82 -22.84
N PRO A 302 10.13 -4.05 -21.78
CA PRO A 302 9.26 -2.95 -21.36
C PRO A 302 9.11 -1.91 -22.46
N ALA A 303 7.91 -1.35 -22.64
CA ALA A 303 7.62 -0.38 -23.66
C ALA A 303 7.09 0.93 -23.07
N ASN A 304 7.27 2.04 -23.81
CA ASN A 304 6.71 3.35 -23.46
C ASN A 304 7.12 3.88 -22.08
N ASN A 305 8.21 3.40 -21.52
CA ASN A 305 8.75 3.89 -20.26
C ASN A 305 9.74 5.05 -20.52
N GLN A 306 9.88 5.92 -19.55
CA GLN A 306 10.77 7.07 -19.62
C GLN A 306 11.82 6.99 -18.51
N MET A 307 13.10 7.10 -18.88
CA MET A 307 14.20 7.30 -17.94
C MET A 307 14.47 8.78 -17.79
N GLY A 308 14.51 9.28 -16.55
CA GLY A 308 14.96 10.64 -16.27
C GLY A 308 16.44 10.83 -16.58
N ASP A 309 16.79 12.01 -17.02
CA ASP A 309 18.17 12.37 -17.41
C ASP A 309 19.07 12.72 -16.22
N GLY A 310 18.56 12.73 -15.02
CA GLY A 310 19.27 13.07 -13.78
C GLY A 310 19.46 14.58 -13.57
N VAL A 311 18.91 15.43 -14.41
CA VAL A 311 19.07 16.90 -14.33
C VAL A 311 17.90 17.53 -13.59
N GLU A 312 16.67 17.12 -13.87
CA GLU A 312 15.47 17.68 -13.27
C GLU A 312 14.70 16.64 -12.50
N ALA A 313 14.31 16.97 -11.25
CA ALA A 313 13.42 16.15 -10.47
C ALA A 313 12.03 16.08 -11.15
N PRO A 314 11.34 14.92 -11.09
CA PRO A 314 10.05 14.73 -11.76
C PRO A 314 8.88 15.42 -11.05
N PHE A 315 9.13 16.32 -10.11
CA PHE A 315 8.11 16.90 -9.25
C PHE A 315 8.12 18.43 -9.34
N SER A 316 6.94 19.03 -9.38
CA SER A 316 6.77 20.49 -9.34
C SER A 316 7.09 21.07 -7.95
N SER A 317 6.96 20.27 -6.91
CA SER A 317 7.38 20.56 -5.53
C SER A 317 7.69 19.28 -4.77
N MET A 318 8.43 19.38 -3.67
CA MET A 318 8.76 18.25 -2.82
C MET A 318 8.63 18.63 -1.35
N ASP A 319 7.73 17.95 -0.63
CA ASP A 319 7.62 18.03 0.83
C ASP A 319 7.74 16.63 1.41
N ALA A 320 8.97 16.22 1.73
CA ALA A 320 9.26 14.89 2.24
C ALA A 320 8.71 14.67 3.67
N ALA A 321 8.45 15.73 4.43
CA ALA A 321 7.84 15.60 5.75
C ALA A 321 6.36 15.19 5.66
N LYS A 322 5.69 15.63 4.59
CA LYS A 322 4.26 15.36 4.34
C LYS A 322 4.01 14.25 3.33
N GLY A 323 5.05 13.71 2.68
CA GLY A 323 4.88 12.77 1.58
C GLY A 323 4.20 13.39 0.35
N TYR A 324 4.46 14.68 0.10
CA TYR A 324 3.85 15.42 -0.99
C TYR A 324 4.83 15.63 -2.14
N PHE A 325 4.56 14.98 -3.27
CA PHE A 325 5.43 14.95 -4.45
C PHE A 325 4.57 15.03 -5.73
N PRO A 326 3.93 16.20 -6.01
CA PRO A 326 3.12 16.35 -7.20
C PRO A 326 3.99 16.28 -8.45
N VAL A 327 3.61 15.43 -9.38
CA VAL A 327 4.37 15.15 -10.59
C VAL A 327 4.32 16.34 -11.54
N ASP A 328 5.48 16.70 -12.07
CA ASP A 328 5.60 17.71 -13.14
C ASP A 328 5.37 17.07 -14.51
N ALA A 329 4.23 17.32 -15.10
CA ALA A 329 3.89 16.82 -16.43
C ALA A 329 4.79 17.40 -17.56
N SER A 330 5.54 18.46 -17.30
CA SER A 330 6.54 18.96 -18.24
C SER A 330 7.78 18.10 -18.30
N VAL A 331 8.08 17.35 -17.23
CA VAL A 331 9.20 16.40 -17.12
C VAL A 331 8.74 14.96 -17.36
N VAL A 332 7.67 14.52 -16.71
CA VAL A 332 7.14 13.16 -16.80
C VAL A 332 6.10 13.06 -17.91
N LYS A 333 6.53 12.69 -19.11
CA LYS A 333 5.68 12.61 -20.32
C LYS A 333 4.79 11.38 -20.37
N THR A 334 5.03 10.40 -19.53
CA THR A 334 4.27 9.15 -19.47
C THR A 334 2.92 9.27 -18.78
N GLY A 335 2.63 10.42 -18.12
CA GLY A 335 1.44 10.60 -17.29
C GLY A 335 1.47 9.70 -16.04
N ALA A 336 2.67 9.35 -15.59
CA ALA A 336 2.89 8.50 -14.42
C ALA A 336 2.80 9.29 -13.10
N GLY A 337 2.62 8.53 -12.01
CA GLY A 337 2.67 9.01 -10.64
C GLY A 337 1.31 9.21 -9.99
N ALA A 338 1.33 9.29 -8.67
CA ALA A 338 0.15 9.46 -7.86
C ALA A 338 -0.47 10.85 -8.02
N THR A 339 -1.79 10.89 -7.99
CA THR A 339 -2.58 12.12 -7.97
C THR A 339 -3.15 12.35 -6.58
N TYR A 340 -3.00 13.55 -6.06
CA TYR A 340 -3.35 13.84 -4.66
C TYR A 340 -4.82 14.23 -4.45
N GLY A 341 -5.64 14.31 -5.46
CA GLY A 341 -7.05 14.65 -5.31
C GLY A 341 -7.30 15.97 -4.58
N THR A 342 -8.48 16.11 -3.99
CA THR A 342 -8.93 17.33 -3.28
C THR A 342 -8.88 17.23 -1.76
N LYS A 343 -8.41 16.14 -1.20
CA LYS A 343 -8.43 15.86 0.25
C LYS A 343 -7.49 16.79 1.01
N ALA A 344 -7.98 17.38 2.10
CA ALA A 344 -7.25 18.40 2.86
C ALA A 344 -5.91 17.90 3.41
N TRP A 345 -5.82 16.64 3.83
CA TRP A 345 -4.61 16.04 4.36
C TRP A 345 -3.57 15.67 3.28
N PHE A 346 -3.93 15.73 2.00
CA PHE A 346 -2.99 15.66 0.88
C PHE A 346 -2.40 17.04 0.51
N LYS A 347 -3.02 18.12 0.93
CA LYS A 347 -2.53 19.46 0.54
C LYS A 347 -1.39 19.86 1.46
N ALA A 348 -0.24 20.18 0.87
CA ALA A 348 0.72 21.08 1.51
C ALA A 348 0.06 22.45 1.64
N GLU A 349 -0.12 22.95 2.87
CA GLU A 349 -0.44 24.36 3.11
C GLU A 349 0.73 25.23 2.71
#